data_03dbcc6bf07173bf8d660eddb8c2e3d3
#
_entry.id   03dbcc6bf07173bf8d660eddb8c2e3d3
#
_cell.length_a   1.000
_cell.length_b   1.000
_cell.length_c   1.000
_cell.angle_alpha   90.00
_cell.angle_beta   90.00
_cell.angle_gamma   90.00
#
_symmetry.space_group_name_H-M   'P 1'
#
loop_
_entity.id
_entity.type
_entity.pdbx_description
1 polymer ?
#
loop_
_entity_poly.entity_id
_entity_poly.type
_entity_poly.pdbx_seq_one_letter_code
_entity_poly.pdbx_strand_id
1 'polypeptide(L)'
;SAASDVYKRQVLFFAGPTGVGKTELAKSVAELVFGRNDAFLRFDMSEFAHEGAEARLIGAPPGYIGHNAGGELTNAVRQQPFRLILFDEVEKAHPQIFDKFLQILEDGRLTDGNGSTVYFSEALIVFTSNLGVYTVGPDGLRTPRITRGAGYREVETTIRAAVAEHFTRDLGRPEILNRIGENVVVFDFVSEDVGNELVDVFVNNIGNRVRETTGARLVISDEAIQTLKSGATQNLDFGGRGVANVVEAMLINPLARAMFDLPTVPPEVVVTRIKRSGEAWNVWLR
;
A
#
# COMPACT_ATOMS: atom_id res chain seq x y z
N SER A 1 16.68 16.55 22.62
CA SER A 1 16.54 18.00 22.34
C SER A 1 15.21 18.25 21.64
N ALA A 2 14.61 19.43 21.80
CA ALA A 2 13.31 19.74 21.21
C ALA A 2 13.23 19.48 19.68
N ALA A 3 14.32 19.64 18.95
CA ALA A 3 14.41 19.33 17.54
C ALA A 3 14.24 17.81 17.26
N SER A 4 14.86 16.94 18.07
CA SER A 4 14.74 15.49 17.90
C SER A 4 13.32 14.98 18.18
N ASP A 5 12.57 15.67 19.04
CA ASP A 5 11.19 15.27 19.37
C ASP A 5 10.17 15.70 18.31
N VAL A 6 10.47 16.77 17.56
CA VAL A 6 9.66 17.19 16.42
C VAL A 6 9.80 16.17 15.27
N TYR A 7 11.00 15.69 14.99
CA TYR A 7 11.24 14.69 13.93
C TYR A 7 10.65 13.31 14.26
N LYS A 8 10.62 12.89 15.54
CA LYS A 8 9.96 11.64 15.94
C LYS A 8 8.46 11.59 15.61
N ARG A 9 7.81 12.75 15.49
CA ARG A 9 6.38 12.85 15.16
C ARG A 9 6.05 12.78 13.67
N GLN A 10 7.07 12.82 12.80
CA GLN A 10 6.89 12.86 11.35
C GLN A 10 7.17 11.51 10.66
N VAL A 11 7.34 10.44 11.42
CA VAL A 11 7.63 9.11 10.90
C VAL A 11 6.61 8.11 11.42
N LEU A 12 6.01 7.33 10.51
CA LEU A 12 5.13 6.21 10.81
C LEU A 12 5.69 4.95 10.16
N PHE A 13 5.50 3.81 10.80
CA PHE A 13 5.90 2.52 10.27
C PHE A 13 4.69 1.56 10.29
N PHE A 14 4.19 1.20 9.12
CA PHE A 14 3.04 0.32 8.94
C PHE A 14 3.52 -1.09 8.63
N ALA A 15 3.32 -2.02 9.56
CA ALA A 15 3.75 -3.41 9.43
C ALA A 15 2.56 -4.37 9.44
N GLY A 16 2.59 -5.41 8.62
CA GLY A 16 1.52 -6.39 8.58
C GLY A 16 1.40 -7.13 7.26
N PRO A 17 0.41 -8.02 7.12
CA PRO A 17 0.20 -8.80 5.92
C PRO A 17 0.02 -7.97 4.65
N THR A 18 0.23 -8.61 3.50
CA THR A 18 -0.02 -7.95 2.20
C THR A 18 -1.52 -7.75 1.99
N GLY A 19 -1.88 -6.60 1.40
CA GLY A 19 -3.26 -6.32 1.01
C GLY A 19 -4.20 -5.87 2.14
N VAL A 20 -3.69 -5.59 3.33
CA VAL A 20 -4.51 -5.17 4.50
C VAL A 20 -4.81 -3.66 4.54
N GLY A 21 -4.39 -2.90 3.53
CA GLY A 21 -4.71 -1.48 3.42
C GLY A 21 -3.63 -0.51 3.89
N LYS A 22 -2.38 -0.95 4.15
CA LYS A 22 -1.28 -0.07 4.59
C LYS A 22 -1.08 1.14 3.68
N THR A 23 -1.00 0.91 2.37
CA THR A 23 -0.82 1.97 1.36
C THR A 23 -2.06 2.87 1.25
N GLU A 24 -3.26 2.31 1.37
CA GLU A 24 -4.51 3.09 1.32
C GLU A 24 -4.67 3.97 2.57
N LEU A 25 -4.28 3.47 3.75
CA LEU A 25 -4.24 4.32 4.95
C LEU A 25 -3.25 5.46 4.78
N ALA A 26 -2.06 5.22 4.21
CA ALA A 26 -1.09 6.27 3.97
C ALA A 26 -1.63 7.35 3.01
N LYS A 27 -2.37 6.98 1.95
CA LYS A 27 -3.05 7.94 1.07
C LYS A 27 -4.10 8.76 1.82
N SER A 28 -4.94 8.10 2.62
CA SER A 28 -5.96 8.79 3.42
C SER A 28 -5.35 9.76 4.43
N VAL A 29 -4.21 9.38 5.03
CA VAL A 29 -3.45 10.28 5.93
C VAL A 29 -2.91 11.47 5.16
N ALA A 30 -2.38 11.28 3.94
CA ALA A 30 -1.88 12.38 3.11
C ALA A 30 -3.01 13.38 2.77
N GLU A 31 -4.16 12.88 2.38
CA GLU A 31 -5.34 13.70 2.08
C GLU A 31 -5.83 14.46 3.33
N LEU A 32 -5.90 13.79 4.48
CA LEU A 32 -6.33 14.39 5.74
C LEU A 32 -5.38 15.47 6.23
N VAL A 33 -4.06 15.25 6.16
CA VAL A 33 -3.04 16.14 6.71
C VAL A 33 -2.75 17.31 5.77
N PHE A 34 -2.67 17.06 4.47
CA PHE A 34 -2.26 18.06 3.49
C PHE A 34 -3.42 18.60 2.63
N GLY A 35 -4.63 17.98 2.72
CA GLY A 35 -5.83 18.46 2.02
C GLY A 35 -5.75 18.38 0.49
N ARG A 36 -4.81 17.58 -0.07
CA ARG A 36 -4.52 17.52 -1.51
C ARG A 36 -4.17 16.09 -1.92
N ASN A 37 -4.74 15.64 -3.02
CA ASN A 37 -4.46 14.29 -3.57
C ASN A 37 -3.04 14.15 -4.15
N ASP A 38 -2.43 15.24 -4.59
CA ASP A 38 -1.07 15.28 -5.14
C ASP A 38 0.03 15.37 -4.07
N ALA A 39 -0.36 15.47 -2.79
CA ALA A 39 0.57 15.47 -1.66
C ALA A 39 1.06 14.06 -1.26
N PHE A 40 0.75 13.03 -2.05
CA PHE A 40 1.18 11.65 -1.83
C PHE A 40 2.25 11.25 -2.84
N LEU A 41 3.41 10.84 -2.35
CA LEU A 41 4.52 10.34 -3.16
C LEU A 41 4.88 8.93 -2.70
N ARG A 42 4.92 7.96 -3.61
CA ARG A 42 5.24 6.56 -3.31
C ARG A 42 6.50 6.11 -4.03
N PHE A 43 7.38 5.45 -3.27
CA PHE A 43 8.52 4.70 -3.78
C PHE A 43 8.35 3.22 -3.41
N ASP A 44 8.30 2.36 -4.40
CA ASP A 44 8.32 0.91 -4.21
C ASP A 44 9.77 0.45 -4.02
N MET A 45 10.11 -0.01 -2.82
CA MET A 45 11.48 -0.36 -2.48
C MET A 45 11.97 -1.62 -3.18
N SER A 46 11.09 -2.42 -3.78
CA SER A 46 11.51 -3.53 -4.65
C SER A 46 12.28 -3.07 -5.89
N GLU A 47 12.00 -1.84 -6.37
CA GLU A 47 12.73 -1.21 -7.48
C GLU A 47 14.13 -0.72 -7.07
N PHE A 48 14.40 -0.65 -5.79
CA PHE A 48 15.65 -0.14 -5.19
C PHE A 48 16.43 -1.24 -4.45
N ALA A 49 16.29 -2.48 -4.89
CA ALA A 49 16.92 -3.66 -4.28
C ALA A 49 18.37 -3.91 -4.70
N HIS A 50 18.89 -3.19 -5.68
CA HIS A 50 20.23 -3.38 -6.25
C HIS A 50 21.24 -2.33 -5.76
N GLU A 51 22.52 -2.69 -5.82
CA GLU A 51 23.62 -1.77 -5.50
C GLU A 51 23.59 -0.55 -6.44
N GLY A 52 23.82 0.64 -5.88
CA GLY A 52 23.75 1.91 -6.63
C GLY A 52 22.37 2.47 -6.85
N ALA A 53 21.31 1.78 -6.39
CA ALA A 53 19.94 2.27 -6.54
C ALA A 53 19.70 3.60 -5.80
N GLU A 54 20.50 3.93 -4.80
CA GLU A 54 20.42 5.22 -4.09
C GLU A 54 20.63 6.41 -5.03
N ALA A 55 21.43 6.27 -6.09
CA ALA A 55 21.64 7.34 -7.07
C ALA A 55 20.34 7.75 -7.79
N ARG A 56 19.39 6.85 -7.94
CA ARG A 56 18.05 7.17 -8.47
C ARG A 56 17.24 8.02 -7.50
N LEU A 57 17.38 7.79 -6.19
CA LEU A 57 16.67 8.57 -5.16
C LEU A 57 17.26 9.96 -4.98
N ILE A 58 18.61 10.07 -4.91
CA ILE A 58 19.28 11.32 -4.51
C ILE A 58 20.01 12.01 -5.68
N GLY A 59 20.10 11.38 -6.84
CA GLY A 59 20.90 11.83 -7.98
C GLY A 59 22.29 11.22 -8.03
N ALA A 60 22.82 11.03 -9.24
CA ALA A 60 24.16 10.53 -9.47
C ALA A 60 25.21 11.60 -9.17
N PRO A 61 26.40 11.23 -8.65
CA PRO A 61 27.50 12.15 -8.45
C PRO A 61 28.00 12.76 -9.77
N PRO A 62 28.73 13.91 -9.73
CA PRO A 62 29.34 14.49 -10.90
C PRO A 62 30.23 13.49 -11.67
N GLY A 63 30.07 13.47 -12.99
CA GLY A 63 30.83 12.56 -13.87
C GLY A 63 30.15 11.22 -14.18
N TYR A 64 29.04 10.91 -13.53
CA TYR A 64 28.25 9.70 -13.83
C TYR A 64 27.09 10.00 -14.78
N ILE A 65 26.64 8.97 -15.52
CA ILE A 65 25.47 9.06 -16.40
C ILE A 65 24.23 9.37 -15.55
N GLY A 66 23.44 10.37 -15.96
CA GLY A 66 22.25 10.80 -15.24
C GLY A 66 22.47 11.89 -14.18
N HIS A 67 23.72 12.37 -13.98
CA HIS A 67 24.04 13.44 -13.02
C HIS A 67 23.13 14.68 -13.15
N ASN A 68 22.83 15.13 -14.37
CA ASN A 68 22.00 16.30 -14.62
C ASN A 68 20.51 16.10 -14.35
N ALA A 69 20.03 14.86 -14.21
CA ALA A 69 18.63 14.57 -13.96
C ALA A 69 18.23 14.81 -12.49
N GLY A 70 19.21 14.80 -11.57
CA GLY A 70 18.95 14.85 -10.13
C GLY A 70 18.30 13.55 -9.60
N GLY A 71 17.97 13.53 -8.32
CA GLY A 71 17.31 12.39 -7.68
C GLY A 71 15.77 12.53 -7.68
N GLU A 72 15.09 11.42 -7.86
CA GLU A 72 13.61 11.40 -7.85
C GLU A 72 13.04 11.94 -6.52
N LEU A 73 13.58 11.46 -5.39
CA LEU A 73 13.15 11.88 -4.06
C LEU A 73 13.52 13.35 -3.79
N THR A 74 14.78 13.70 -4.03
CA THR A 74 15.28 15.05 -3.73
C THR A 74 14.64 16.12 -4.58
N ASN A 75 14.39 15.86 -5.87
CA ASN A 75 13.66 16.77 -6.75
C ASN A 75 12.20 16.92 -6.34
N ALA A 76 11.52 15.82 -6.01
CA ALA A 76 10.14 15.84 -5.61
C ALA A 76 9.92 16.64 -4.31
N VAL A 77 10.79 16.47 -3.31
CA VAL A 77 10.70 17.22 -2.03
C VAL A 77 11.05 18.70 -2.23
N ARG A 78 12.01 19.01 -3.10
CA ARG A 78 12.37 20.40 -3.43
C ARG A 78 11.23 21.14 -4.12
N GLN A 79 10.51 20.47 -5.01
CA GLN A 79 9.36 21.04 -5.72
C GLN A 79 8.14 21.23 -4.79
N GLN A 80 7.90 20.24 -3.91
CA GLN A 80 6.76 20.27 -3.01
C GLN A 80 7.16 19.65 -1.66
N PRO A 81 7.59 20.47 -0.67
CA PRO A 81 8.04 19.97 0.63
C PRO A 81 6.89 19.43 1.50
N PHE A 82 5.67 20.02 1.41
CA PHE A 82 4.49 19.60 2.17
C PHE A 82 3.84 18.37 1.51
N ARG A 83 4.29 17.17 1.90
CA ARG A 83 3.76 15.90 1.37
C ARG A 83 3.99 14.72 2.28
N LEU A 84 3.24 13.67 2.04
CA LEU A 84 3.53 12.33 2.57
C LEU A 84 4.40 11.56 1.58
N ILE A 85 5.50 11.02 2.08
CA ILE A 85 6.42 10.18 1.33
C ILE A 85 6.29 8.75 1.87
N LEU A 86 5.79 7.85 1.03
CA LEU A 86 5.66 6.43 1.35
C LEU A 86 6.82 5.64 0.74
N PHE A 87 7.59 4.98 1.58
CA PHE A 87 8.55 3.94 1.17
C PHE A 87 7.89 2.58 1.39
N ASP A 88 7.40 2.00 0.30
CA ASP A 88 6.60 0.77 0.34
C ASP A 88 7.49 -0.48 0.27
N GLU A 89 7.22 -1.49 1.13
CA GLU A 89 7.99 -2.72 1.27
C GLU A 89 9.48 -2.48 1.58
N VAL A 90 9.73 -1.68 2.61
CA VAL A 90 11.08 -1.17 2.96
C VAL A 90 12.13 -2.27 3.14
N GLU A 91 11.73 -3.47 3.57
CA GLU A 91 12.61 -4.63 3.73
C GLU A 91 13.25 -5.11 2.43
N LYS A 92 12.74 -4.68 1.29
CA LYS A 92 13.29 -5.03 -0.04
C LYS A 92 14.38 -4.09 -0.52
N ALA A 93 14.53 -2.92 0.13
CA ALA A 93 15.53 -1.94 -0.25
C ALA A 93 16.96 -2.48 -0.05
N HIS A 94 17.88 -2.08 -0.95
CA HIS A 94 19.30 -2.35 -0.75
C HIS A 94 19.80 -1.71 0.56
N PRO A 95 20.68 -2.37 1.35
CA PRO A 95 21.14 -1.87 2.64
C PRO A 95 21.69 -0.44 2.63
N GLN A 96 22.35 -0.02 1.56
CA GLN A 96 22.88 1.35 1.41
C GLN A 96 21.79 2.45 1.43
N ILE A 97 20.57 2.13 1.06
CA ILE A 97 19.45 3.09 1.10
C ILE A 97 19.09 3.45 2.54
N PHE A 98 19.28 2.52 3.48
CA PHE A 98 18.99 2.79 4.89
C PHE A 98 19.91 3.85 5.50
N ASP A 99 21.14 4.04 4.96
CA ASP A 99 22.02 5.13 5.36
C ASP A 99 21.41 6.50 4.97
N LYS A 100 20.66 6.57 3.85
CA LYS A 100 19.93 7.77 3.43
C LYS A 100 18.69 8.00 4.30
N PHE A 101 17.99 6.93 4.63
CA PHE A 101 16.88 7.04 5.58
C PHE A 101 17.34 7.53 6.96
N LEU A 102 18.48 7.05 7.45
CA LEU A 102 19.05 7.56 8.70
C LEU A 102 19.33 9.07 8.63
N GLN A 103 19.92 9.57 7.56
CA GLN A 103 20.14 11.02 7.41
C GLN A 103 18.84 11.81 7.48
N ILE A 104 17.79 11.31 6.81
CA ILE A 104 16.47 11.95 6.85
C ILE A 104 15.90 11.92 8.27
N LEU A 105 15.96 10.75 8.94
CA LEU A 105 15.36 10.54 10.25
C LEU A 105 16.14 11.23 11.39
N GLU A 106 17.45 11.42 11.23
CA GLU A 106 18.31 12.03 12.24
C GLU A 106 18.43 13.52 12.05
N ASP A 107 18.77 13.96 10.86
CA ASP A 107 19.09 15.34 10.53
C ASP A 107 17.92 16.11 9.92
N GLY A 108 16.84 15.41 9.50
CA GLY A 108 15.72 16.02 8.77
C GLY A 108 16.11 16.56 7.40
N ARG A 109 17.23 16.13 6.85
CA ARG A 109 17.79 16.60 5.58
C ARG A 109 18.55 15.49 4.86
N LEU A 110 18.74 15.69 3.57
CA LEU A 110 19.51 14.78 2.71
C LEU A 110 20.35 15.62 1.74
N THR A 111 21.60 15.23 1.52
CA THR A 111 22.44 15.82 0.49
C THR A 111 22.26 15.06 -0.81
N ASP A 112 21.92 15.77 -1.89
CA ASP A 112 21.76 15.19 -3.22
C ASP A 112 23.12 14.91 -3.90
N GLY A 113 23.09 14.27 -5.08
CA GLY A 113 24.29 13.94 -5.84
C GLY A 113 25.11 15.16 -6.30
N ASN A 114 24.53 16.35 -6.29
CA ASN A 114 25.17 17.61 -6.63
C ASN A 114 25.76 18.34 -5.40
N GLY A 115 25.64 17.76 -4.20
CA GLY A 115 26.05 18.38 -2.95
C GLY A 115 25.06 19.40 -2.38
N SER A 116 23.86 19.51 -2.96
CA SER A 116 22.81 20.41 -2.47
C SER A 116 21.99 19.75 -1.37
N THR A 117 21.64 20.52 -0.32
CA THR A 117 20.83 20.02 0.79
C THR A 117 19.36 20.14 0.48
N VAL A 118 18.59 19.08 0.80
CA VAL A 118 17.14 19.03 0.75
C VAL A 118 16.60 18.76 2.14
N TYR A 119 15.62 19.54 2.58
CA TYR A 119 15.02 19.44 3.91
C TYR A 119 13.68 18.71 3.88
N PHE A 120 13.45 17.85 4.88
CA PHE A 120 12.26 17.02 5.05
C PHE A 120 11.40 17.46 6.24
N SER A 121 11.66 18.64 6.80
CA SER A 121 10.96 19.17 7.97
C SER A 121 9.44 19.27 7.80
N GLU A 122 8.97 19.46 6.58
CA GLU A 122 7.55 19.60 6.26
C GLU A 122 6.93 18.29 5.69
N ALA A 123 7.73 17.24 5.53
CA ALA A 123 7.28 15.96 4.99
C ALA A 123 6.88 15.00 6.11
N LEU A 124 5.82 14.24 5.89
CA LEU A 124 5.47 13.05 6.68
C LEU A 124 6.03 11.81 5.99
N ILE A 125 6.86 11.06 6.70
CA ILE A 125 7.48 9.85 6.18
C ILE A 125 6.71 8.64 6.70
N VAL A 126 6.34 7.75 5.78
CA VAL A 126 5.69 6.48 6.11
C VAL A 126 6.49 5.34 5.47
N PHE A 127 6.84 4.36 6.28
CA PHE A 127 7.39 3.09 5.82
C PHE A 127 6.30 2.03 5.87
N THR A 128 6.24 1.15 4.88
CA THR A 128 5.46 -0.08 4.98
C THR A 128 6.35 -1.31 4.94
N SER A 129 5.90 -2.38 5.58
CA SER A 129 6.63 -3.65 5.64
C SER A 129 5.69 -4.83 5.79
N ASN A 130 6.13 -5.99 5.26
CA ASN A 130 5.49 -7.29 5.46
C ASN A 130 6.32 -8.21 6.39
N LEU A 131 7.30 -7.65 7.11
CA LEU A 131 8.14 -8.38 8.06
C LEU A 131 7.28 -9.09 9.13
N GLY A 132 7.69 -10.29 9.50
CA GLY A 132 7.05 -11.07 10.55
C GLY A 132 5.83 -11.90 10.11
N VAL A 133 5.34 -11.71 8.88
CA VAL A 133 4.21 -12.50 8.34
C VAL A 133 4.68 -13.87 7.89
N TYR A 134 5.83 -13.94 7.22
CA TYR A 134 6.44 -15.16 6.72
C TYR A 134 7.91 -15.24 7.10
N THR A 135 8.42 -16.47 7.23
CA THR A 135 9.86 -16.77 7.23
C THR A 135 10.22 -17.32 5.86
N VAL A 136 11.35 -16.90 5.31
CA VAL A 136 11.89 -17.48 4.06
C VAL A 136 12.98 -18.47 4.44
N GLY A 137 12.77 -19.74 4.10
CA GLY A 137 13.76 -20.79 4.31
C GLY A 137 14.95 -20.68 3.36
N PRO A 138 16.05 -21.43 3.59
CA PRO A 138 17.20 -21.49 2.69
C PRO A 138 16.87 -21.96 1.26
N ASP A 139 15.77 -22.68 1.12
CA ASP A 139 15.18 -23.17 -0.14
C ASP A 139 14.30 -22.12 -0.86
N GLY A 140 14.16 -20.93 -0.28
CA GLY A 140 13.29 -19.86 -0.78
C GLY A 140 11.80 -20.07 -0.47
N LEU A 141 11.42 -21.15 0.23
CA LEU A 141 10.03 -21.40 0.62
C LEU A 141 9.61 -20.43 1.74
N ARG A 142 8.39 -19.92 1.60
CA ARG A 142 7.77 -19.05 2.61
C ARG A 142 6.93 -19.88 3.57
N THR A 143 7.28 -19.83 4.84
CA THR A 143 6.52 -20.44 5.92
C THR A 143 5.82 -19.35 6.73
N PRO A 144 4.48 -19.43 6.94
CA PRO A 144 3.79 -18.46 7.78
C PRO A 144 4.35 -18.45 9.21
N ARG A 145 4.67 -17.28 9.74
CA ARG A 145 5.00 -17.07 11.17
C ARG A 145 3.75 -16.82 12.00
N ILE A 146 2.72 -16.30 11.35
CA ILE A 146 1.45 -15.98 11.97
C ILE A 146 0.36 -16.71 11.17
N THR A 147 -0.51 -17.41 11.88
CA THR A 147 -1.68 -18.06 11.28
C THR A 147 -2.87 -17.12 11.30
N ARG A 148 -3.68 -17.16 10.25
CA ARG A 148 -4.95 -16.46 10.22
C ARG A 148 -5.85 -16.98 11.35
N GLY A 149 -6.42 -16.07 12.14
CA GLY A 149 -7.17 -16.41 13.36
C GLY A 149 -6.35 -16.38 14.66
N ALA A 150 -5.05 -16.11 14.58
CA ALA A 150 -4.27 -15.73 15.76
C ALA A 150 -4.87 -14.44 16.37
N GLY A 151 -4.84 -14.32 17.69
CA GLY A 151 -5.29 -13.09 18.34
C GLY A 151 -4.39 -11.90 18.00
N TYR A 152 -4.97 -10.69 17.91
CA TYR A 152 -4.23 -9.47 17.53
C TYR A 152 -2.94 -9.26 18.34
N ARG A 153 -2.94 -9.57 19.65
CA ARG A 153 -1.73 -9.45 20.48
C ARG A 153 -0.58 -10.34 20.03
N GLU A 154 -0.88 -11.55 19.55
CA GLU A 154 0.11 -12.48 19.00
C GLU A 154 0.66 -11.94 17.68
N VAL A 155 -0.23 -11.46 16.80
CA VAL A 155 0.13 -10.81 15.53
C VAL A 155 1.04 -9.62 15.79
N GLU A 156 0.64 -8.72 16.69
CA GLU A 156 1.40 -7.52 17.03
C GLU A 156 2.78 -7.86 17.60
N THR A 157 2.85 -8.78 18.57
CA THR A 157 4.12 -9.18 19.19
C THR A 157 5.07 -9.78 18.18
N THR A 158 4.58 -10.67 17.32
CA THR A 158 5.40 -11.35 16.31
C THR A 158 5.93 -10.38 15.27
N ILE A 159 5.09 -9.47 14.78
CA ILE A 159 5.49 -8.47 13.79
C ILE A 159 6.48 -7.47 14.38
N ARG A 160 6.24 -6.93 15.56
CA ARG A 160 7.17 -6.00 16.24
C ARG A 160 8.54 -6.65 16.48
N ALA A 161 8.56 -7.91 16.92
CA ALA A 161 9.80 -8.67 17.10
C ALA A 161 10.57 -8.84 15.77
N ALA A 162 9.87 -9.16 14.68
CA ALA A 162 10.49 -9.33 13.38
C ALA A 162 11.03 -8.01 12.82
N VAL A 163 10.33 -6.90 12.99
CA VAL A 163 10.80 -5.56 12.61
C VAL A 163 12.07 -5.21 13.40
N ALA A 164 12.07 -5.46 14.73
CA ALA A 164 13.24 -5.22 15.55
C ALA A 164 14.43 -6.10 15.13
N GLU A 165 14.21 -7.39 14.85
CA GLU A 165 15.24 -8.33 14.41
C GLU A 165 15.85 -7.89 13.07
N HIS A 166 15.01 -7.50 12.10
CA HIS A 166 15.48 -7.04 10.79
C HIS A 166 16.40 -5.83 10.90
N PHE A 167 16.02 -4.79 11.62
CA PHE A 167 16.85 -3.59 11.75
C PHE A 167 18.11 -3.82 12.62
N THR A 168 18.04 -4.66 13.64
CA THR A 168 19.20 -4.88 14.54
C THR A 168 20.17 -5.93 14.04
N ARG A 169 19.67 -7.07 13.52
CA ARG A 169 20.51 -8.22 13.14
C ARG A 169 20.81 -8.25 11.65
N ASP A 170 19.77 -8.13 10.80
CA ASP A 170 19.94 -8.32 9.35
C ASP A 170 20.61 -7.10 8.72
N LEU A 171 20.19 -5.90 9.10
CA LEU A 171 20.72 -4.65 8.57
C LEU A 171 21.84 -4.04 9.42
N GLY A 172 21.91 -4.38 10.71
CA GLY A 172 22.86 -3.75 11.64
C GLY A 172 22.63 -2.24 11.81
N ARG A 173 21.36 -1.80 11.79
CA ARG A 173 20.95 -0.39 11.88
C ARG A 173 19.90 -0.19 13.01
N PRO A 174 20.25 -0.50 14.28
CA PRO A 174 19.31 -0.33 15.40
C PRO A 174 18.86 1.13 15.60
N GLU A 175 19.60 2.11 15.07
CA GLU A 175 19.31 3.53 15.15
C GLU A 175 17.97 3.87 14.48
N ILE A 176 17.60 3.15 13.42
CA ILE A 176 16.32 3.34 12.72
C ILE A 176 15.15 3.05 13.65
N LEU A 177 15.23 1.95 14.45
CA LEU A 177 14.22 1.63 15.44
C LEU A 177 14.07 2.72 16.50
N ASN A 178 15.19 3.30 16.95
CA ASN A 178 15.17 4.39 17.93
C ASN A 178 14.47 5.63 17.38
N ARG A 179 14.54 5.86 16.06
CA ARG A 179 13.89 6.99 15.40
C ARG A 179 12.40 6.73 15.13
N ILE A 180 12.04 5.52 14.74
CA ILE A 180 10.64 5.11 14.57
C ILE A 180 9.94 5.07 15.94
N GLY A 181 10.61 4.54 16.99
CA GLY A 181 10.09 4.46 18.34
C GLY A 181 8.74 3.73 18.44
N GLU A 182 7.77 4.34 19.11
CA GLU A 182 6.42 3.80 19.28
C GLU A 182 5.51 3.96 18.05
N ASN A 183 5.99 4.59 16.97
CA ASN A 183 5.20 4.89 15.78
C ASN A 183 5.03 3.68 14.84
N VAL A 184 5.19 2.46 15.35
CA VAL A 184 4.90 1.21 14.63
C VAL A 184 3.43 0.88 14.78
N VAL A 185 2.70 0.93 13.68
CA VAL A 185 1.29 0.52 13.58
C VAL A 185 1.24 -0.87 12.95
N VAL A 186 0.71 -1.84 13.69
CA VAL A 186 0.58 -3.21 13.23
C VAL A 186 -0.81 -3.44 12.65
N PHE A 187 -0.86 -3.95 11.43
CA PHE A 187 -2.07 -4.34 10.73
C PHE A 187 -2.30 -5.83 10.89
N ASP A 188 -3.54 -6.20 11.19
CA ASP A 188 -3.97 -7.59 11.23
C ASP A 188 -4.42 -8.09 9.86
N PHE A 189 -4.71 -9.38 9.75
CA PHE A 189 -5.35 -9.96 8.58
C PHE A 189 -6.76 -9.39 8.38
N VAL A 190 -7.17 -9.29 7.12
CA VAL A 190 -8.55 -8.93 6.79
C VAL A 190 -9.50 -10.03 7.27
N SER A 191 -10.41 -9.72 8.18
CA SER A 191 -11.45 -10.63 8.66
C SER A 191 -12.56 -10.81 7.61
N GLU A 192 -13.43 -11.81 7.81
CA GLU A 192 -14.60 -12.00 6.95
C GLU A 192 -15.55 -10.79 6.99
N ASP A 193 -15.75 -10.19 8.16
CA ASP A 193 -16.59 -9.00 8.30
C ASP A 193 -16.03 -7.83 7.51
N VAL A 194 -14.74 -7.54 7.65
CA VAL A 194 -14.06 -6.51 6.86
C VAL A 194 -14.07 -6.85 5.37
N GLY A 195 -13.91 -8.12 4.99
CA GLY A 195 -14.03 -8.57 3.61
C GLY A 195 -15.41 -8.27 3.02
N ASN A 196 -16.46 -8.50 3.79
CA ASN A 196 -17.84 -8.20 3.39
C ASN A 196 -18.09 -6.68 3.25
N GLU A 197 -17.57 -5.87 4.18
CA GLU A 197 -17.63 -4.40 4.09
C GLU A 197 -16.89 -3.88 2.86
N LEU A 198 -15.73 -4.47 2.52
CA LEU A 198 -14.98 -4.11 1.32
C LEU A 198 -15.78 -4.41 0.03
N VAL A 199 -16.53 -5.50 -0.03
CA VAL A 199 -17.43 -5.77 -1.16
C VAL A 199 -18.44 -4.65 -1.31
N ASP A 200 -19.09 -4.21 -0.21
CA ASP A 200 -20.06 -3.12 -0.24
C ASP A 200 -19.43 -1.80 -0.74
N VAL A 201 -18.22 -1.48 -0.28
CA VAL A 201 -17.45 -0.31 -0.76
C VAL A 201 -17.16 -0.41 -2.26
N PHE A 202 -16.68 -1.56 -2.75
CA PHE A 202 -16.38 -1.74 -4.17
C PHE A 202 -17.64 -1.67 -5.03
N VAL A 203 -18.74 -2.28 -4.60
CA VAL A 203 -20.05 -2.20 -5.29
C VAL A 203 -20.53 -0.76 -5.41
N ASN A 204 -20.42 0.03 -4.33
CA ASN A 204 -20.78 1.44 -4.35
C ASN A 204 -19.91 2.25 -5.33
N ASN A 205 -18.60 2.00 -5.34
CA ASN A 205 -17.68 2.65 -6.27
C ASN A 205 -17.99 2.31 -7.74
N ILE A 206 -18.32 1.04 -8.03
CA ILE A 206 -18.76 0.59 -9.35
C ILE A 206 -20.06 1.30 -9.74
N GLY A 207 -21.04 1.40 -8.84
CA GLY A 207 -22.29 2.10 -9.07
C GLY A 207 -22.09 3.57 -9.42
N ASN A 208 -21.20 4.26 -8.70
CA ASN A 208 -20.83 5.64 -8.99
C ASN A 208 -20.20 5.76 -10.37
N ARG A 209 -19.26 4.88 -10.71
CA ARG A 209 -18.58 4.87 -12.01
C ARG A 209 -19.54 4.59 -13.17
N VAL A 210 -20.48 3.66 -13.02
CA VAL A 210 -21.51 3.40 -14.02
C VAL A 210 -22.37 4.64 -14.23
N ARG A 211 -22.78 5.32 -13.15
CA ARG A 211 -23.54 6.56 -13.24
C ARG A 211 -22.79 7.67 -13.95
N GLU A 212 -21.52 7.88 -13.62
CA GLU A 212 -20.68 8.90 -14.25
C GLU A 212 -20.46 8.67 -15.74
N THR A 213 -20.30 7.40 -16.15
CA THR A 213 -19.96 7.05 -17.55
C THR A 213 -21.16 6.89 -18.44
N THR A 214 -22.31 6.43 -17.91
CA THR A 214 -23.50 6.09 -18.72
C THR A 214 -24.75 6.86 -18.33
N GLY A 215 -24.75 7.54 -17.18
CA GLY A 215 -25.94 8.15 -16.59
C GLY A 215 -26.89 7.15 -15.91
N ALA A 216 -26.65 5.85 -16.03
CA ALA A 216 -27.50 4.81 -15.48
C ALA A 216 -27.26 4.58 -13.99
N ARG A 217 -28.32 4.21 -13.26
CA ARG A 217 -28.24 3.74 -11.89
C ARG A 217 -28.00 2.23 -11.89
N LEU A 218 -26.92 1.79 -11.24
CA LEU A 218 -26.67 0.36 -11.00
C LEU A 218 -27.36 -0.09 -9.71
N VAL A 219 -28.12 -1.16 -9.79
CA VAL A 219 -28.74 -1.85 -8.66
C VAL A 219 -28.29 -3.31 -8.68
N ILE A 220 -27.86 -3.83 -7.56
CA ILE A 220 -27.45 -5.24 -7.44
C ILE A 220 -28.39 -5.91 -6.42
N SER A 221 -28.99 -7.04 -6.81
CA SER A 221 -29.91 -7.77 -5.94
C SER A 221 -29.19 -8.36 -4.72
N ASP A 222 -29.94 -8.62 -3.66
CA ASP A 222 -29.39 -9.24 -2.44
C ASP A 222 -28.76 -10.62 -2.73
N GLU A 223 -29.34 -11.43 -3.64
CA GLU A 223 -28.79 -12.71 -4.07
C GLU A 223 -27.40 -12.52 -4.70
N ALA A 224 -27.27 -11.52 -5.58
CA ALA A 224 -26.00 -11.24 -6.25
C ALA A 224 -24.94 -10.69 -5.27
N ILE A 225 -25.35 -9.83 -4.32
CA ILE A 225 -24.47 -9.34 -3.24
C ILE A 225 -23.96 -10.49 -2.37
N GLN A 226 -24.86 -11.40 -1.94
CA GLN A 226 -24.45 -12.56 -1.13
C GLN A 226 -23.51 -13.49 -1.88
N THR A 227 -23.70 -13.66 -3.18
CA THR A 227 -22.79 -14.45 -4.04
C THR A 227 -21.41 -13.80 -4.10
N LEU A 228 -21.31 -12.47 -4.25
CA LEU A 228 -20.05 -11.73 -4.20
C LEU A 228 -19.35 -11.87 -2.85
N LYS A 229 -20.07 -11.68 -1.75
CA LYS A 229 -19.54 -11.78 -0.39
C LYS A 229 -19.00 -13.18 -0.11
N SER A 230 -19.73 -14.22 -0.48
CA SER A 230 -19.25 -15.62 -0.35
C SER A 230 -17.98 -15.89 -1.18
N GLY A 231 -17.89 -15.33 -2.39
CA GLY A 231 -16.68 -15.45 -3.21
C GLY A 231 -15.50 -14.69 -2.61
N ALA A 232 -15.73 -13.49 -2.09
CA ALA A 232 -14.72 -12.64 -1.50
C ALA A 232 -14.09 -13.26 -0.24
N THR A 233 -14.90 -13.85 0.64
CA THR A 233 -14.42 -14.48 1.89
C THR A 233 -13.58 -15.72 1.65
N GLN A 234 -13.67 -16.38 0.50
CA GLN A 234 -12.81 -17.50 0.12
C GLN A 234 -11.40 -17.08 -0.33
N ASN A 235 -11.16 -15.79 -0.59
CA ASN A 235 -9.90 -15.27 -1.13
C ASN A 235 -9.22 -14.25 -0.20
N LEU A 236 -9.50 -14.29 1.10
CA LEU A 236 -8.95 -13.35 2.07
C LEU A 236 -7.43 -13.51 2.30
N ASP A 237 -6.79 -14.58 1.82
CA ASP A 237 -5.33 -14.77 1.95
C ASP A 237 -4.52 -13.63 1.30
N PHE A 238 -5.09 -12.99 0.30
CA PHE A 238 -4.54 -11.80 -0.34
C PHE A 238 -5.12 -10.48 0.21
N GLY A 239 -5.83 -10.54 1.33
CA GLY A 239 -6.46 -9.38 1.97
C GLY A 239 -7.45 -8.66 1.06
N GLY A 240 -7.49 -7.34 1.12
CA GLY A 240 -8.38 -6.52 0.27
C GLY A 240 -8.10 -6.63 -1.23
N ARG A 241 -6.85 -6.96 -1.64
CA ARG A 241 -6.54 -7.28 -3.05
C ARG A 241 -7.28 -8.54 -3.51
N GLY A 242 -7.36 -9.57 -2.66
CA GLY A 242 -8.12 -10.77 -2.94
C GLY A 242 -9.60 -10.46 -3.16
N VAL A 243 -10.19 -9.63 -2.28
CA VAL A 243 -11.57 -9.16 -2.42
C VAL A 243 -11.75 -8.38 -3.73
N ALA A 244 -10.87 -7.44 -4.05
CA ALA A 244 -10.92 -6.67 -5.30
C ALA A 244 -10.88 -7.56 -6.54
N ASN A 245 -9.97 -8.54 -6.59
CA ASN A 245 -9.86 -9.50 -7.69
C ASN A 245 -11.14 -10.32 -7.88
N VAL A 246 -11.79 -10.72 -6.77
CA VAL A 246 -13.07 -11.44 -6.82
C VAL A 246 -14.16 -10.54 -7.38
N VAL A 247 -14.28 -9.30 -6.91
CA VAL A 247 -15.27 -8.34 -7.42
C VAL A 247 -15.02 -8.03 -8.91
N GLU A 248 -13.76 -7.90 -9.32
CA GLU A 248 -13.40 -7.71 -10.73
C GLU A 248 -13.84 -8.90 -11.59
N ALA A 249 -13.52 -10.11 -11.17
CA ALA A 249 -13.82 -11.33 -11.93
C ALA A 249 -15.32 -11.63 -11.98
N MET A 250 -16.02 -11.47 -10.84
CA MET A 250 -17.41 -11.89 -10.69
C MET A 250 -18.41 -10.80 -11.09
N LEU A 251 -18.05 -9.52 -11.00
CA LEU A 251 -18.95 -8.41 -11.26
C LEU A 251 -18.45 -7.49 -12.36
N ILE A 252 -17.26 -6.86 -12.24
CA ILE A 252 -16.84 -5.79 -13.16
C ILE A 252 -16.74 -6.30 -14.59
N ASN A 253 -15.98 -7.36 -14.82
CA ASN A 253 -15.76 -7.89 -16.16
C ASN A 253 -17.04 -8.45 -16.81
N PRO A 254 -17.88 -9.25 -16.09
CA PRO A 254 -19.15 -9.69 -16.65
C PRO A 254 -20.14 -8.56 -16.88
N LEU A 255 -20.22 -7.57 -15.98
CA LEU A 255 -21.09 -6.42 -16.13
C LEU A 255 -20.71 -5.58 -17.35
N ALA A 256 -19.43 -5.32 -17.55
CA ALA A 256 -18.94 -4.57 -18.69
C ALA A 256 -19.33 -5.27 -20.02
N ARG A 257 -19.18 -6.60 -20.11
CA ARG A 257 -19.63 -7.37 -21.27
C ARG A 257 -21.14 -7.27 -21.47
N ALA A 258 -21.92 -7.53 -20.40
CA ALA A 258 -23.37 -7.50 -20.49
C ALA A 258 -23.92 -6.12 -20.86
N MET A 259 -23.31 -5.04 -20.35
CA MET A 259 -23.69 -3.67 -20.72
C MET A 259 -23.30 -3.31 -22.14
N PHE A 260 -22.17 -3.82 -22.65
CA PHE A 260 -21.71 -3.61 -24.02
C PHE A 260 -22.68 -4.23 -25.05
N ASP A 261 -23.29 -5.37 -24.71
CA ASP A 261 -24.23 -6.08 -25.57
C ASP A 261 -25.64 -5.44 -25.57
N LEU A 262 -25.91 -4.45 -24.72
CA LEU A 262 -27.18 -3.72 -24.72
C LEU A 262 -27.25 -2.75 -25.93
N PRO A 263 -28.35 -2.74 -26.69
CA PRO A 263 -28.56 -1.77 -27.77
C PRO A 263 -28.54 -0.32 -27.29
N THR A 264 -29.08 -0.10 -26.09
CA THR A 264 -29.07 1.18 -25.37
C THR A 264 -29.01 0.88 -23.87
N VAL A 265 -28.23 1.66 -23.14
CA VAL A 265 -28.16 1.51 -21.68
C VAL A 265 -29.43 2.13 -21.07
N PRO A 266 -30.23 1.37 -20.30
CA PRO A 266 -31.43 1.91 -19.66
C PRO A 266 -31.05 2.85 -18.51
N PRO A 267 -31.96 3.71 -18.04
CA PRO A 267 -31.74 4.59 -16.87
C PRO A 267 -31.39 3.84 -15.58
N GLU A 268 -31.83 2.59 -15.46
CA GLU A 268 -31.52 1.70 -14.36
C GLU A 268 -31.09 0.32 -14.90
N VAL A 269 -29.95 -0.16 -14.45
CA VAL A 269 -29.40 -1.48 -14.75
C VAL A 269 -29.43 -2.32 -13.47
N VAL A 270 -30.19 -3.40 -13.48
CA VAL A 270 -30.37 -4.27 -12.32
C VAL A 270 -29.63 -5.59 -12.56
N VAL A 271 -28.59 -5.87 -11.77
CA VAL A 271 -27.93 -7.19 -11.71
C VAL A 271 -28.74 -8.10 -10.81
N THR A 272 -29.47 -9.03 -11.37
CA THR A 272 -30.34 -9.94 -10.64
C THR A 272 -29.62 -11.17 -10.11
N ARG A 273 -28.59 -11.64 -10.84
CA ARG A 273 -27.85 -12.86 -10.51
C ARG A 273 -26.42 -12.79 -11.02
N ILE A 274 -25.52 -13.43 -10.26
CA ILE A 274 -24.13 -13.71 -10.63
C ILE A 274 -23.93 -15.22 -10.56
N LYS A 275 -23.47 -15.84 -11.63
CA LYS A 275 -23.23 -17.28 -11.68
C LYS A 275 -22.05 -17.61 -12.56
N ARG A 276 -21.31 -18.65 -12.19
CA ARG A 276 -20.25 -19.24 -13.01
C ARG A 276 -20.85 -20.16 -14.08
N SER A 277 -20.41 -20.00 -15.33
CA SER A 277 -20.78 -20.85 -16.44
C SER A 277 -19.50 -21.29 -17.17
N GLY A 278 -19.11 -22.55 -16.98
CA GLY A 278 -17.79 -23.03 -17.39
C GLY A 278 -16.67 -22.34 -16.60
N GLU A 279 -15.73 -21.74 -17.29
CA GLU A 279 -14.61 -20.98 -16.66
C GLU A 279 -14.93 -19.51 -16.42
N ALA A 280 -16.03 -18.99 -16.97
CA ALA A 280 -16.37 -17.56 -16.90
C ALA A 280 -17.50 -17.27 -15.91
N TRP A 281 -17.42 -16.11 -15.27
CA TRP A 281 -18.52 -15.52 -14.53
C TRP A 281 -19.42 -14.71 -15.46
N ASN A 282 -20.71 -14.77 -15.22
CA ASN A 282 -21.75 -14.05 -15.96
C ASN A 282 -22.70 -13.35 -14.99
N VAL A 283 -23.25 -12.22 -15.45
CA VAL A 283 -24.29 -11.47 -14.77
C VAL A 283 -25.57 -11.48 -15.61
N TRP A 284 -26.70 -11.50 -14.96
CA TRP A 284 -28.02 -11.36 -15.61
C TRP A 284 -28.54 -9.97 -15.29
N LEU A 285 -28.81 -9.21 -16.34
CA LEU A 285 -29.38 -7.86 -16.28
C LEU A 285 -30.90 -7.91 -16.46
N ARG A 286 -31.56 -6.95 -15.84
CA ARG A 286 -32.99 -6.66 -16.02
C ARG A 286 -33.18 -5.18 -16.29
#